data_b68c7e412151b4fe14743e7db38d340e
#
_entry.id   b68c7e412151b4fe14743e7db38d340e
#
_cell.length_a   1.000
_cell.length_b   1.000
_cell.length_c   1.000
_cell.angle_alpha   90.00
_cell.angle_beta   90.00
_cell.angle_gamma   90.00
#
_symmetry.space_group_name_H-M   'P 1'
#
loop_
_entity.id
_entity.type
_entity.pdbx_description
1 polymer ?
#
loop_
_entity_poly.entity_id
_entity_poly.type
_entity_poly.pdbx_seq_one_letter_code
_entity_poly.pdbx_strand_id
1 'polypeptide(L)'
;MKQIMINETCNGCGMCIVKCPGYFEENADGDAQVISGILADETDAVLKEVLSQCPVHALSLGENVDVKQSVQKELDKLQALTNGLVVKRDDVAFPESYCVVTNFPYIGSSRYEYRSASSAESAGLSAFTSRAYSQIDSKILDCITSYRVNIIKPYYSTDERSAYTIFNKKIADILTAITNLIGKDKFSSDFCKVDVYPDRDTVWKMLENGEIVGENFISIVKREFEYSASYYRTYIDYDDTEVTEYGRGMFGRDREVTKYSYNAQDAVNELRSDLQNAISWAKSDITDAAFDYVKGLVISYNRNLKACLDKKIQEIKKQYKF
;
A
#
# COMPACT_ATOMS: atom_id res chain seq x y z
N MET A 1 -3.88 -38.87 22.50
CA MET A 1 -4.56 -38.12 21.44
C MET A 1 -3.79 -38.33 20.12
N LYS A 2 -4.48 -38.43 19.00
CA LYS A 2 -3.87 -38.67 17.70
C LYS A 2 -4.04 -37.49 16.78
N GLN A 3 -3.12 -37.31 15.87
CA GLN A 3 -3.27 -36.30 14.83
C GLN A 3 -4.31 -36.77 13.79
N ILE A 4 -5.19 -35.86 13.36
CA ILE A 4 -6.06 -36.10 12.21
C ILE A 4 -5.30 -35.72 10.95
N MET A 5 -5.32 -36.59 9.94
CA MET A 5 -4.66 -36.35 8.65
C MET A 5 -5.68 -36.39 7.52
N ILE A 6 -5.53 -35.48 6.58
CA ILE A 6 -6.25 -35.46 5.30
C ILE A 6 -5.20 -35.69 4.20
N ASN A 7 -5.38 -36.70 3.36
CA ASN A 7 -4.47 -36.99 2.28
C ASN A 7 -4.94 -36.35 0.96
N GLU A 8 -4.11 -36.44 -0.07
CA GLU A 8 -4.31 -35.83 -1.39
C GLU A 8 -5.53 -36.37 -2.16
N THR A 9 -6.18 -37.44 -1.72
CA THR A 9 -7.39 -37.98 -2.34
C THR A 9 -8.65 -37.23 -1.94
N CYS A 10 -8.56 -36.24 -1.04
CA CYS A 10 -9.69 -35.40 -0.65
C CYS A 10 -10.24 -34.66 -1.88
N ASN A 11 -11.55 -34.74 -2.09
CA ASN A 11 -12.25 -34.12 -3.21
C ASN A 11 -13.12 -32.93 -2.79
N GLY A 12 -12.92 -32.37 -1.60
CA GLY A 12 -13.64 -31.18 -1.13
C GLY A 12 -15.15 -31.40 -0.89
N CYS A 13 -15.64 -32.62 -0.66
CA CYS A 13 -17.07 -32.89 -0.51
C CYS A 13 -17.73 -32.26 0.72
N GLY A 14 -16.97 -31.69 1.66
CA GLY A 14 -17.44 -30.95 2.85
C GLY A 14 -18.13 -31.79 3.93
N MET A 15 -18.31 -33.09 3.76
CA MET A 15 -19.04 -33.94 4.72
C MET A 15 -18.42 -33.90 6.12
N CYS A 16 -17.10 -33.92 6.21
CA CYS A 16 -16.39 -33.87 7.49
C CYS A 16 -16.58 -32.53 8.21
N ILE A 17 -16.64 -31.41 7.45
CA ILE A 17 -16.90 -30.06 8.01
C ILE A 17 -18.31 -29.98 8.60
N VAL A 18 -19.32 -30.51 7.90
CA VAL A 18 -20.71 -30.46 8.34
C VAL A 18 -20.95 -31.37 9.55
N LYS A 19 -20.39 -32.62 9.55
CA LYS A 19 -20.59 -33.57 10.62
C LYS A 19 -19.74 -33.35 11.85
N CYS A 20 -18.51 -32.84 11.66
CA CYS A 20 -17.53 -32.60 12.72
C CYS A 20 -16.93 -31.20 12.68
N PRO A 21 -17.73 -30.13 12.81
CA PRO A 21 -17.20 -28.73 12.70
C PRO A 21 -16.22 -28.37 13.85
N GLY A 22 -16.09 -29.23 14.86
CA GLY A 22 -15.08 -29.06 15.91
C GLY A 22 -13.68 -29.55 15.54
N TYR A 23 -13.55 -30.32 14.47
CA TYR A 23 -12.28 -30.88 13.97
C TYR A 23 -11.89 -30.36 12.60
N PHE A 24 -12.85 -29.98 11.77
CA PHE A 24 -12.63 -29.61 10.37
C PHE A 24 -13.23 -28.27 10.04
N GLU A 25 -12.56 -27.50 9.20
CA GLU A 25 -13.00 -26.24 8.62
C GLU A 25 -12.68 -26.18 7.12
N GLU A 26 -13.27 -25.22 6.42
CA GLU A 26 -13.00 -24.98 5.01
C GLU A 26 -11.77 -24.07 4.84
N ASN A 27 -10.85 -24.42 3.95
CA ASN A 27 -9.70 -23.60 3.61
C ASN A 27 -10.07 -22.54 2.55
N ALA A 28 -9.10 -21.72 2.15
CA ALA A 28 -9.30 -20.66 1.15
C ALA A 28 -9.67 -21.20 -0.24
N ASP A 29 -9.35 -22.46 -0.55
CA ASP A 29 -9.61 -23.12 -1.83
C ASP A 29 -10.94 -23.89 -1.84
N GLY A 30 -11.67 -23.90 -0.71
CA GLY A 30 -12.93 -24.62 -0.55
C GLY A 30 -12.78 -26.09 -0.12
N ASP A 31 -11.57 -26.53 0.18
CA ASP A 31 -11.30 -27.88 0.65
C ASP A 31 -11.37 -28.01 2.17
N ALA A 32 -11.59 -29.21 2.65
CA ALA A 32 -11.56 -29.48 4.08
C ALA A 32 -10.13 -29.45 4.61
N GLN A 33 -9.94 -28.73 5.74
CA GLN A 33 -8.70 -28.79 6.51
C GLN A 33 -8.98 -29.09 7.98
N VAL A 34 -7.99 -29.64 8.67
CA VAL A 34 -8.07 -29.86 10.13
C VAL A 34 -7.82 -28.55 10.84
N ILE A 35 -8.69 -28.20 11.79
CA ILE A 35 -8.51 -26.98 12.60
C ILE A 35 -7.18 -27.05 13.33
N SER A 36 -6.38 -25.97 13.21
CA SER A 36 -5.03 -25.92 13.75
C SER A 36 -4.99 -26.24 15.26
N GLY A 37 -4.12 -27.16 15.65
CA GLY A 37 -3.93 -27.59 17.03
C GLY A 37 -4.97 -28.58 17.55
N ILE A 38 -6.00 -28.95 16.78
CA ILE A 38 -6.98 -29.96 17.18
C ILE A 38 -6.38 -31.36 17.05
N LEU A 39 -6.56 -32.14 18.10
CA LEU A 39 -6.19 -33.57 18.14
C LEU A 39 -7.44 -34.43 18.28
N ALA A 40 -7.41 -35.58 17.63
CA ALA A 40 -8.49 -36.55 17.70
C ALA A 40 -8.68 -37.07 19.14
N ASP A 41 -9.89 -36.97 19.64
CA ASP A 41 -10.32 -37.80 20.76
C ASP A 41 -10.75 -39.18 20.24
N GLU A 42 -9.96 -40.19 20.54
CA GLU A 42 -10.24 -41.57 20.11
C GLU A 42 -11.54 -42.15 20.67
N THR A 43 -12.16 -41.48 21.64
CA THR A 43 -13.46 -41.87 22.20
C THR A 43 -14.64 -41.21 21.51
N ASP A 44 -14.40 -40.17 20.69
CA ASP A 44 -15.44 -39.46 19.98
C ASP A 44 -16.07 -40.35 18.88
N ALA A 45 -17.31 -40.73 19.11
CA ALA A 45 -18.07 -41.59 18.21
C ALA A 45 -18.39 -40.92 16.87
N VAL A 46 -18.64 -39.59 16.87
CA VAL A 46 -18.95 -38.82 15.65
C VAL A 46 -17.72 -38.73 14.78
N LEU A 47 -16.56 -38.46 15.36
CA LEU A 47 -15.30 -38.46 14.62
C LEU A 47 -15.00 -39.82 14.00
N LYS A 48 -15.17 -40.92 14.73
CA LYS A 48 -15.01 -42.29 14.21
C LYS A 48 -15.92 -42.57 13.01
N GLU A 49 -17.18 -42.19 13.13
CA GLU A 49 -18.14 -42.32 12.05
C GLU A 49 -17.69 -41.56 10.80
N VAL A 50 -17.28 -40.29 10.94
CA VAL A 50 -16.83 -39.47 9.83
C VAL A 50 -15.57 -40.02 9.15
N LEU A 51 -14.62 -40.52 9.96
CA LEU A 51 -13.40 -41.15 9.41
C LEU A 51 -13.75 -42.39 8.57
N SER A 52 -14.74 -43.19 9.00
CA SER A 52 -15.17 -44.41 8.29
C SER A 52 -16.06 -44.13 7.06
N GLN A 53 -16.79 -43.02 7.07
CA GLN A 53 -17.74 -42.62 6.02
C GLN A 53 -17.14 -41.73 4.93
N CYS A 54 -15.86 -41.37 5.01
CA CYS A 54 -15.21 -40.56 3.97
C CYS A 54 -15.25 -41.31 2.64
N PRO A 55 -15.95 -40.80 1.61
CA PRO A 55 -16.19 -41.54 0.35
C PRO A 55 -14.93 -41.84 -0.44
N VAL A 56 -13.88 -41.08 -0.21
CA VAL A 56 -12.56 -41.24 -0.88
C VAL A 56 -11.47 -41.69 0.10
N HIS A 57 -11.85 -42.07 1.32
CA HIS A 57 -10.93 -42.51 2.38
C HIS A 57 -9.74 -41.57 2.62
N ALA A 58 -9.97 -40.28 2.47
CA ALA A 58 -8.94 -39.26 2.64
C ALA A 58 -8.58 -38.99 4.11
N LEU A 59 -9.44 -39.39 5.05
CA LEU A 59 -9.30 -39.10 6.48
C LEU A 59 -8.68 -40.28 7.21
N SER A 60 -7.65 -40.00 8.03
CA SER A 60 -6.98 -41.01 8.85
C SER A 60 -6.51 -40.45 10.18
N LEU A 61 -6.25 -41.32 11.16
CA LEU A 61 -5.56 -40.96 12.39
C LEU A 61 -4.09 -41.31 12.29
N GLY A 62 -3.24 -40.32 12.52
CA GLY A 62 -1.78 -40.47 12.56
C GLY A 62 -1.28 -41.02 13.91
N GLU A 63 -0.01 -40.83 14.16
CA GLU A 63 0.65 -41.27 15.39
C GLU A 63 0.19 -40.49 16.62
N ASN A 64 0.49 -41.04 17.81
CA ASN A 64 0.23 -40.34 19.07
C ASN A 64 1.08 -39.07 19.16
N VAL A 65 0.42 -37.95 19.41
CA VAL A 65 1.07 -36.65 19.56
C VAL A 65 1.43 -36.38 21.00
N ASP A 66 2.67 -36.07 21.28
CA ASP A 66 3.06 -35.50 22.56
C ASP A 66 2.55 -34.05 22.66
N VAL A 67 1.45 -33.86 23.39
CA VAL A 67 0.82 -32.55 23.57
C VAL A 67 1.78 -31.55 24.17
N LYS A 68 2.66 -32.01 25.10
CA LYS A 68 3.65 -31.12 25.72
C LYS A 68 4.64 -30.56 24.70
N GLN A 69 5.17 -31.43 23.85
CA GLN A 69 6.08 -31.03 22.79
C GLN A 69 5.39 -30.11 21.75
N SER A 70 4.14 -30.42 21.42
CA SER A 70 3.37 -29.61 20.48
C SER A 70 3.08 -28.21 21.01
N VAL A 71 2.66 -28.09 22.26
CA VAL A 71 2.45 -26.78 22.93
C VAL A 71 3.75 -25.99 23.01
N GLN A 72 4.87 -26.66 23.35
CA GLN A 72 6.18 -25.99 23.39
C GLN A 72 6.56 -25.43 22.01
N LYS A 73 6.36 -26.20 20.94
CA LYS A 73 6.63 -25.76 19.57
C LYS A 73 5.84 -24.53 19.18
N GLU A 74 4.54 -24.47 19.51
CA GLU A 74 3.70 -23.30 19.24
C GLU A 74 4.09 -22.11 20.14
N LEU A 75 4.48 -22.34 21.39
CA LEU A 75 5.02 -21.30 22.27
C LEU A 75 6.31 -20.70 21.74
N ASP A 76 7.22 -21.51 21.19
CA ASP A 76 8.46 -21.04 20.60
C ASP A 76 8.19 -20.15 19.39
N LYS A 77 7.20 -20.50 18.55
CA LYS A 77 6.73 -19.64 17.45
C LYS A 77 6.18 -18.32 17.99
N LEU A 78 5.35 -18.36 19.02
CA LEU A 78 4.77 -17.18 19.64
C LEU A 78 5.86 -16.27 20.23
N GLN A 79 6.87 -16.86 20.90
CA GLN A 79 8.02 -16.13 21.43
C GLN A 79 8.85 -15.48 20.31
N ALA A 80 9.05 -16.15 19.19
CA ALA A 80 9.74 -15.56 18.05
C ALA A 80 9.01 -14.30 17.51
N LEU A 81 7.68 -14.29 17.56
CA LEU A 81 6.87 -13.14 17.16
C LEU A 81 6.90 -11.98 18.16
N THR A 82 7.41 -12.16 19.39
CA THR A 82 7.61 -11.03 20.33
C THR A 82 8.64 -10.01 19.85
N ASN A 83 9.50 -10.37 18.90
CA ASN A 83 10.39 -9.43 18.23
C ASN A 83 9.63 -8.41 17.39
N GLY A 84 8.36 -8.70 17.08
CA GLY A 84 7.44 -7.80 16.41
C GLY A 84 7.60 -7.74 14.90
N LEU A 85 6.93 -6.75 14.32
CA LEU A 85 7.00 -6.43 12.91
C LEU A 85 8.33 -5.74 12.60
N VAL A 86 8.94 -6.09 11.48
CA VAL A 86 10.15 -5.44 10.96
C VAL A 86 9.78 -4.77 9.66
N VAL A 87 10.15 -3.49 9.52
CA VAL A 87 10.02 -2.73 8.29
C VAL A 87 11.42 -2.39 7.77
N LYS A 88 11.64 -2.59 6.48
CA LYS A 88 12.87 -2.20 5.78
C LYS A 88 12.59 -0.94 4.94
N ARG A 89 13.64 -0.21 4.59
CA ARG A 89 13.56 0.95 3.73
C ARG A 89 12.89 0.62 2.39
N ASP A 90 13.19 -0.54 1.82
CA ASP A 90 12.64 -0.99 0.54
C ASP A 90 11.12 -1.27 0.61
N ASP A 91 10.58 -1.60 1.77
CA ASP A 91 9.13 -1.85 1.95
C ASP A 91 8.31 -0.57 1.77
N VAL A 92 8.93 0.59 1.92
CA VAL A 92 8.32 1.92 1.79
C VAL A 92 8.99 2.77 0.72
N ALA A 93 9.76 2.16 -0.18
CA ALA A 93 10.44 2.86 -1.25
C ALA A 93 9.45 3.56 -2.19
N PHE A 94 9.77 4.80 -2.60
CA PHE A 94 8.98 5.51 -3.60
C PHE A 94 9.12 4.81 -4.96
N PRO A 95 8.01 4.35 -5.58
CA PRO A 95 8.07 3.55 -6.79
C PRO A 95 8.61 4.34 -7.99
N GLU A 96 9.47 3.74 -8.80
CA GLU A 96 10.00 4.34 -10.03
C GLU A 96 8.88 4.74 -11.01
N SER A 97 7.81 3.96 -11.06
CA SER A 97 6.64 4.26 -11.91
C SER A 97 5.96 5.58 -11.58
N TYR A 98 6.13 6.10 -10.36
CA TYR A 98 5.57 7.41 -9.96
C TYR A 98 6.43 8.58 -10.42
N CYS A 99 7.68 8.32 -10.83
CA CYS A 99 8.54 9.35 -11.43
C CYS A 99 8.14 9.70 -12.87
N VAL A 100 7.32 8.86 -13.51
CA VAL A 100 6.91 9.08 -14.90
C VAL A 100 5.70 10.00 -14.95
N VAL A 101 5.87 11.16 -15.53
CA VAL A 101 4.79 12.15 -15.76
C VAL A 101 4.12 11.88 -17.08
N THR A 102 2.93 11.28 -17.04
CA THR A 102 2.06 11.06 -18.20
C THR A 102 0.97 12.14 -18.28
N ASN A 103 0.36 12.31 -19.46
CA ASN A 103 -0.80 13.19 -19.65
C ASN A 103 -0.53 14.65 -19.24
N PHE A 104 0.64 15.15 -19.57
CA PHE A 104 0.92 16.58 -19.40
C PHE A 104 0.06 17.38 -20.38
N PRO A 105 -0.43 18.59 -20.02
CA PRO A 105 -1.37 19.31 -20.86
C PRO A 105 -0.75 19.70 -22.20
N TYR A 106 -1.55 19.56 -23.23
CA TYR A 106 -1.18 20.10 -24.55
C TYR A 106 -1.42 21.60 -24.54
N ILE A 107 -0.38 22.38 -24.75
CA ILE A 107 -0.44 23.84 -24.85
C ILE A 107 -0.26 24.27 -26.32
N GLY A 108 -0.46 23.55 -27.27
CA GLY A 108 -0.40 23.72 -28.71
C GLY A 108 0.01 25.10 -29.27
N SER A 109 -0.11 25.24 -30.56
CA SER A 109 0.09 26.53 -31.29
C SER A 109 -1.09 27.47 -30.95
N SER A 110 -0.86 28.77 -31.08
CA SER A 110 -1.89 29.80 -30.96
C SER A 110 -3.00 29.62 -32.01
N ARG A 111 -4.26 29.76 -31.60
CA ARG A 111 -5.40 29.83 -32.51
C ARG A 111 -5.54 31.21 -33.15
N TYR A 112 -4.83 32.19 -32.62
CA TYR A 112 -4.90 33.59 -33.03
C TYR A 112 -3.58 34.01 -33.65
N GLU A 113 -3.68 34.85 -34.68
CA GLU A 113 -2.55 35.48 -35.31
C GLU A 113 -2.29 36.85 -34.68
N TYR A 114 -1.05 37.15 -34.41
CA TYR A 114 -0.61 38.37 -33.77
C TYR A 114 0.05 39.27 -34.79
N ARG A 115 -0.08 40.58 -34.57
CA ARG A 115 0.50 41.60 -35.50
C ARG A 115 1.98 41.86 -35.29
N SER A 116 2.59 41.33 -34.24
CA SER A 116 4.02 41.43 -34.00
C SER A 116 4.57 40.18 -33.33
N ALA A 117 5.80 39.81 -33.59
CA ALA A 117 6.52 38.72 -32.96
C ALA A 117 6.50 38.86 -31.42
N SER A 118 6.72 40.05 -30.89
CA SER A 118 6.71 40.35 -29.46
C SER A 118 5.34 40.06 -28.81
N SER A 119 4.23 40.31 -29.50
CA SER A 119 2.89 40.00 -29.03
C SER A 119 2.62 38.49 -29.03
N ALA A 120 3.08 37.77 -30.05
CA ALA A 120 2.99 36.31 -30.13
C ALA A 120 3.82 35.67 -29.03
N GLU A 121 5.03 36.15 -28.81
CA GLU A 121 5.93 35.71 -27.74
C GLU A 121 5.32 35.87 -26.36
N SER A 122 4.82 37.07 -26.06
CA SER A 122 4.17 37.34 -24.74
C SER A 122 2.94 36.48 -24.52
N ALA A 123 2.14 36.23 -25.56
CA ALA A 123 0.98 35.38 -25.49
C ALA A 123 1.36 33.91 -25.30
N GLY A 124 2.36 33.42 -25.99
CA GLY A 124 2.90 32.06 -25.84
C GLY A 124 3.44 31.81 -24.45
N LEU A 125 4.23 32.73 -23.92
CA LEU A 125 4.77 32.67 -22.58
C LEU A 125 3.64 32.70 -21.51
N SER A 126 2.67 33.56 -21.69
CA SER A 126 1.50 33.65 -20.78
C SER A 126 0.66 32.38 -20.82
N ALA A 127 0.37 31.82 -21.98
CA ALA A 127 -0.38 30.57 -22.14
C ALA A 127 0.39 29.38 -21.53
N PHE A 128 1.68 29.30 -21.75
CA PHE A 128 2.56 28.30 -21.15
C PHE A 128 2.55 28.41 -19.63
N THR A 129 2.86 29.59 -19.09
CA THR A 129 2.98 29.80 -17.65
C THR A 129 1.67 29.48 -16.92
N SER A 130 0.54 30.02 -17.38
CA SER A 130 -0.74 29.84 -16.69
C SER A 130 -1.25 28.40 -16.68
N ARG A 131 -0.98 27.63 -17.73
CA ARG A 131 -1.42 26.24 -17.85
C ARG A 131 -0.44 25.25 -17.25
N ALA A 132 0.86 25.46 -17.43
CA ALA A 132 1.89 24.56 -16.96
C ALA A 132 1.95 24.55 -15.43
N TYR A 133 2.01 25.71 -14.77
CA TYR A 133 2.10 25.79 -13.31
C TYR A 133 0.91 25.16 -12.60
N SER A 134 -0.30 25.38 -13.08
CA SER A 134 -1.50 24.75 -12.47
C SER A 134 -1.48 23.23 -12.55
N GLN A 135 -0.82 22.67 -13.56
CA GLN A 135 -0.73 21.23 -13.78
C GLN A 135 0.39 20.57 -12.95
N ILE A 136 1.48 21.30 -12.69
CA ILE A 136 2.59 20.81 -11.86
C ILE A 136 2.11 20.46 -10.47
N ASP A 137 1.41 21.38 -9.80
CA ASP A 137 0.88 21.15 -8.44
C ASP A 137 -0.06 19.93 -8.40
N SER A 138 -0.92 19.79 -9.41
CA SER A 138 -1.82 18.64 -9.53
C SER A 138 -1.04 17.34 -9.68
N LYS A 139 -0.02 17.28 -10.54
CA LYS A 139 0.76 16.06 -10.78
C LYS A 139 1.59 15.64 -9.58
N ILE A 140 2.18 16.60 -8.88
CA ILE A 140 2.90 16.35 -7.63
C ILE A 140 1.95 15.77 -6.59
N LEU A 141 0.78 16.39 -6.43
CA LEU A 141 -0.24 15.93 -5.48
C LEU A 141 -0.75 14.52 -5.80
N ASP A 142 -0.96 14.21 -7.08
CA ASP A 142 -1.37 12.88 -7.53
C ASP A 142 -0.34 11.81 -7.16
N CYS A 143 0.96 12.09 -7.40
CA CYS A 143 2.05 11.18 -7.04
C CYS A 143 2.11 10.92 -5.54
N ILE A 144 2.05 11.98 -4.72
CA ILE A 144 2.08 11.87 -3.26
C ILE A 144 0.86 11.13 -2.74
N THR A 145 -0.33 11.45 -3.26
CA THR A 145 -1.58 10.80 -2.85
C THR A 145 -1.53 9.31 -3.16
N SER A 146 -1.08 8.94 -4.36
CA SER A 146 -0.91 7.55 -4.76
C SER A 146 0.10 6.81 -3.86
N TYR A 147 1.22 7.44 -3.55
CA TYR A 147 2.23 6.88 -2.67
C TYR A 147 1.69 6.67 -1.25
N ARG A 148 1.04 7.67 -0.67
CA ARG A 148 0.43 7.57 0.66
C ARG A 148 -0.61 6.46 0.74
N VAL A 149 -1.51 6.39 -0.24
CA VAL A 149 -2.62 5.41 -0.25
C VAL A 149 -2.12 3.99 -0.47
N ASN A 150 -1.16 3.79 -1.38
CA ASN A 150 -0.77 2.44 -1.79
C ASN A 150 0.39 1.86 -0.97
N ILE A 151 1.30 2.71 -0.48
CA ILE A 151 2.53 2.25 0.19
C ILE A 151 2.50 2.54 1.70
N ILE A 152 2.08 3.73 2.12
CA ILE A 152 2.17 4.14 3.53
C ILE A 152 0.92 3.78 4.33
N LYS A 153 -0.26 3.82 3.72
CA LYS A 153 -1.53 3.53 4.40
C LYS A 153 -1.55 2.20 5.16
N PRO A 154 -0.98 1.08 4.66
CA PRO A 154 -0.93 -0.17 5.42
C PRO A 154 -0.31 -0.06 6.81
N TYR A 155 0.54 0.95 7.06
CA TYR A 155 1.23 1.16 8.32
C TYR A 155 0.54 2.15 9.28
N TYR A 156 -0.53 2.84 8.87
CA TYR A 156 -1.30 3.70 9.77
C TYR A 156 -2.79 3.38 9.80
N SER A 157 -3.28 2.50 8.94
CA SER A 157 -4.67 2.04 8.96
C SER A 157 -4.88 0.85 9.92
N THR A 158 -6.14 0.59 10.23
CA THR A 158 -6.59 -0.57 11.01
C THR A 158 -7.49 -1.49 10.19
N ASP A 159 -7.52 -1.30 8.87
CA ASP A 159 -8.30 -2.13 7.96
C ASP A 159 -7.67 -3.53 7.75
N GLU A 160 -8.34 -4.38 7.01
CA GLU A 160 -7.88 -5.76 6.76
C GLU A 160 -6.54 -5.84 6.02
N ARG A 161 -6.16 -4.79 5.30
CA ARG A 161 -4.88 -4.68 4.57
C ARG A 161 -3.76 -4.08 5.41
N SER A 162 -4.06 -3.68 6.62
CA SER A 162 -3.05 -3.15 7.55
C SER A 162 -2.00 -4.22 7.86
N ALA A 163 -0.73 -3.81 7.84
CA ALA A 163 0.38 -4.66 8.28
C ALA A 163 0.17 -5.22 9.69
N TYR A 164 -0.43 -4.42 10.57
CA TYR A 164 -0.73 -4.80 11.95
C TYR A 164 -1.85 -5.82 12.03
N THR A 165 -2.93 -5.64 11.28
CA THR A 165 -4.07 -6.58 11.26
C THR A 165 -3.62 -7.95 10.75
N ILE A 166 -2.81 -7.99 9.69
CA ILE A 166 -2.25 -9.24 9.16
C ILE A 166 -1.35 -9.92 10.18
N PHE A 167 -0.51 -9.14 10.89
CA PHE A 167 0.40 -9.70 11.91
C PHE A 167 -0.36 -10.17 13.15
N ASN A 168 -1.35 -9.42 13.61
CA ASN A 168 -2.24 -9.79 14.72
C ASN A 168 -2.99 -11.10 14.42
N LYS A 169 -3.47 -11.29 13.19
CA LYS A 169 -4.12 -12.53 12.75
C LYS A 169 -3.17 -13.73 12.87
N LYS A 170 -1.93 -13.61 12.41
CA LYS A 170 -0.92 -14.66 12.58
C LYS A 170 -0.74 -15.09 14.03
N ILE A 171 -0.74 -14.13 14.95
CA ILE A 171 -0.60 -14.40 16.39
C ILE A 171 -1.86 -15.08 16.91
N ALA A 172 -3.03 -14.60 16.51
CA ALA A 172 -4.32 -15.19 16.92
C ALA A 172 -4.44 -16.65 16.49
N ASP A 173 -3.96 -17.00 15.30
CA ASP A 173 -3.95 -18.38 14.79
C ASP A 173 -3.06 -19.29 15.67
N ILE A 174 -1.87 -18.83 16.07
CA ILE A 174 -0.99 -19.60 16.99
C ILE A 174 -1.63 -19.74 18.37
N LEU A 175 -2.23 -18.69 18.91
CA LEU A 175 -2.94 -18.75 20.20
C LEU A 175 -4.10 -19.74 20.13
N THR A 176 -4.83 -19.75 19.03
CA THR A 176 -5.91 -20.71 18.79
C THR A 176 -5.39 -22.15 18.75
N ALA A 177 -4.25 -22.40 18.09
CA ALA A 177 -3.61 -23.71 18.09
C ALA A 177 -3.23 -24.15 19.52
N ILE A 178 -2.63 -23.27 20.32
CA ILE A 178 -2.26 -23.55 21.70
C ILE A 178 -3.49 -23.84 22.56
N THR A 179 -4.55 -23.03 22.47
CA THR A 179 -5.77 -23.24 23.26
C THR A 179 -6.48 -24.54 22.89
N ASN A 180 -6.44 -24.92 21.60
CA ASN A 180 -6.98 -26.21 21.17
C ASN A 180 -6.21 -27.42 21.78
N LEU A 181 -4.87 -27.31 21.85
CA LEU A 181 -4.02 -28.33 22.43
C LEU A 181 -4.20 -28.49 23.97
N ILE A 182 -4.41 -27.38 24.67
CA ILE A 182 -4.50 -27.35 26.14
C ILE A 182 -5.94 -27.59 26.65
N GLY A 183 -6.94 -27.15 25.86
CA GLY A 183 -8.37 -27.12 26.18
C GLY A 183 -8.89 -25.67 26.19
N LYS A 184 -9.87 -25.38 25.33
CA LYS A 184 -10.49 -24.05 25.20
C LYS A 184 -11.14 -23.54 26.47
N ASP A 185 -11.69 -24.45 27.27
CA ASP A 185 -12.37 -24.20 28.55
C ASP A 185 -11.46 -23.58 29.62
N LYS A 186 -10.14 -23.71 29.47
CA LYS A 186 -9.14 -23.15 30.38
C LYS A 186 -8.82 -21.70 30.16
N PHE A 187 -9.32 -21.12 29.08
CA PHE A 187 -9.02 -19.74 28.67
C PHE A 187 -10.32 -18.94 28.51
N SER A 188 -10.21 -17.61 28.63
CA SER A 188 -11.34 -16.72 28.34
C SER A 188 -11.68 -16.75 26.84
N SER A 189 -12.92 -16.45 26.48
CA SER A 189 -13.41 -16.41 25.10
C SER A 189 -12.59 -15.43 24.20
N ASP A 190 -12.05 -14.38 24.82
CA ASP A 190 -11.27 -13.36 24.12
C ASP A 190 -9.76 -13.62 24.16
N PHE A 191 -9.31 -14.75 24.72
CA PHE A 191 -7.89 -15.02 24.88
C PHE A 191 -7.13 -15.04 23.57
N CYS A 192 -7.71 -15.60 22.51
CA CYS A 192 -7.08 -15.67 21.20
C CYS A 192 -7.16 -14.34 20.41
N LYS A 193 -7.99 -13.39 20.86
CA LYS A 193 -8.12 -12.09 20.19
C LYS A 193 -6.87 -11.24 20.41
N VAL A 194 -6.29 -10.75 19.31
CA VAL A 194 -5.17 -9.82 19.30
C VAL A 194 -5.59 -8.58 18.53
N ASP A 195 -5.71 -7.47 19.25
CA ASP A 195 -6.18 -6.19 18.71
C ASP A 195 -5.19 -5.10 19.16
N VAL A 196 -3.98 -5.19 18.61
CA VAL A 196 -2.86 -4.32 18.96
C VAL A 196 -2.53 -3.42 17.78
N TYR A 197 -2.37 -2.13 18.05
CA TYR A 197 -2.04 -1.11 17.05
C TYR A 197 -1.04 -0.11 17.65
N PRO A 198 -0.39 0.73 16.83
CA PRO A 198 0.38 1.88 17.31
C PRO A 198 -0.50 2.81 18.15
N ASP A 199 0.10 3.53 19.09
CA ASP A 199 -0.62 4.52 19.89
C ASP A 199 -1.26 5.58 19.00
N ARG A 200 -2.54 5.89 19.25
CA ARG A 200 -3.28 6.91 18.48
C ARG A 200 -2.58 8.26 18.47
N ASP A 201 -2.00 8.66 19.59
CA ASP A 201 -1.26 9.92 19.70
C ASP A 201 -0.02 9.94 18.80
N THR A 202 0.67 8.81 18.65
CA THR A 202 1.80 8.68 17.71
C THR A 202 1.33 8.82 16.27
N VAL A 203 0.23 8.14 15.89
CA VAL A 203 -0.36 8.25 14.56
C VAL A 203 -0.83 9.68 14.29
N TRP A 204 -1.51 10.29 15.26
CA TRP A 204 -2.15 11.61 15.12
C TRP A 204 -1.14 12.74 15.03
N LYS A 205 -0.12 12.74 15.90
CA LYS A 205 0.98 13.73 15.84
C LYS A 205 1.68 13.74 14.49
N MET A 206 1.83 12.58 13.88
CA MET A 206 2.49 12.45 12.58
C MET A 206 1.57 12.82 11.41
N LEU A 207 0.25 12.70 11.56
CA LEU A 207 -0.74 13.15 10.57
C LEU A 207 -0.99 14.66 10.60
N GLU A 208 -1.02 15.25 11.81
CA GLU A 208 -1.28 16.70 12.00
C GLU A 208 -0.11 17.59 11.56
N ASN A 209 1.13 17.14 11.76
CA ASN A 209 2.30 17.96 11.46
C ASN A 209 2.60 18.11 9.96
N GLY A 210 1.76 17.53 9.07
CA GLY A 210 2.01 17.65 7.62
C GLY A 210 3.34 17.02 7.14
N GLU A 211 4.17 16.56 8.09
CA GLU A 211 5.53 16.05 7.86
C GLU A 211 5.56 14.74 7.07
N ILE A 212 4.38 14.14 6.84
CA ILE A 212 4.34 12.90 6.07
C ILE A 212 4.56 13.22 4.59
N VAL A 213 5.82 13.26 4.20
CA VAL A 213 6.23 13.11 2.79
C VAL A 213 5.73 14.23 1.84
N GLY A 214 4.74 15.05 2.27
CA GLY A 214 4.05 15.98 1.39
C GLY A 214 4.75 17.32 1.21
N GLU A 215 5.01 18.07 2.28
CA GLU A 215 5.49 19.45 2.18
C GLU A 215 6.95 19.52 1.72
N ASN A 216 7.81 18.66 2.22
CA ASN A 216 9.21 18.61 1.79
C ASN A 216 9.33 18.26 0.30
N PHE A 217 8.53 17.29 -0.17
CA PHE A 217 8.52 16.92 -1.58
C PHE A 217 8.01 18.04 -2.47
N ILE A 218 6.87 18.64 -2.13
CA ILE A 218 6.32 19.78 -2.86
C ILE A 218 7.34 20.92 -2.91
N SER A 219 8.00 21.23 -1.78
CA SER A 219 8.97 22.31 -1.70
C SER A 219 10.24 22.02 -2.51
N ILE A 220 10.75 20.76 -2.49
CA ILE A 220 11.91 20.36 -3.30
C ILE A 220 11.56 20.47 -4.79
N VAL A 221 10.44 19.87 -5.20
CA VAL A 221 10.02 19.91 -6.60
C VAL A 221 9.71 21.34 -7.03
N LYS A 222 9.03 22.17 -6.23
CA LYS A 222 8.77 23.59 -6.54
C LYS A 222 10.06 24.37 -6.66
N ARG A 223 11.03 24.18 -5.80
CA ARG A 223 12.34 24.86 -5.88
C ARG A 223 13.05 24.57 -7.18
N GLU A 224 13.03 23.33 -7.65
CA GLU A 224 13.61 22.98 -8.95
C GLU A 224 12.84 23.63 -10.12
N PHE A 225 11.55 23.92 -9.93
CA PHE A 225 10.72 24.60 -10.92
C PHE A 225 10.76 26.12 -10.86
N GLU A 226 11.08 26.72 -9.75
CA GLU A 226 11.27 28.19 -9.65
C GLU A 226 12.43 28.69 -10.53
N TYR A 227 13.19 27.77 -11.09
CA TYR A 227 14.13 28.05 -12.15
C TYR A 227 13.40 28.42 -13.46
N SER A 228 12.83 29.62 -13.43
CA SER A 228 12.64 30.49 -14.59
C SER A 228 11.67 30.02 -15.69
N ALA A 229 10.46 30.55 -15.62
CA ALA A 229 9.63 30.78 -16.82
C ALA A 229 10.45 31.42 -17.99
N SER A 230 11.53 32.18 -17.71
CA SER A 230 12.44 32.72 -18.65
C SER A 230 13.27 31.69 -19.42
N TYR A 231 13.62 30.55 -18.78
CA TYR A 231 14.38 29.49 -19.44
C TYR A 231 13.56 28.79 -20.54
N TYR A 232 12.31 28.49 -20.28
CA TYR A 232 11.42 27.82 -21.25
C TYR A 232 10.99 28.70 -22.41
N ARG A 233 11.21 30.02 -22.31
CA ARG A 233 10.99 30.96 -23.39
C ARG A 233 11.80 30.60 -24.62
N THR A 234 13.00 30.05 -24.48
CA THR A 234 13.90 29.67 -25.59
C THR A 234 13.35 28.47 -26.38
N TYR A 235 12.40 27.73 -25.86
CA TYR A 235 11.75 26.58 -26.51
C TYR A 235 10.38 26.92 -27.13
N ILE A 236 9.99 28.19 -27.13
CA ILE A 236 8.76 28.65 -27.79
C ILE A 236 9.09 29.12 -29.18
N ASP A 237 8.63 28.37 -30.17
CA ASP A 237 8.81 28.72 -31.56
C ASP A 237 7.79 29.77 -32.02
N TYR A 238 8.21 30.62 -32.90
CA TYR A 238 7.40 31.68 -33.52
C TYR A 238 7.38 31.48 -35.01
N ASP A 239 6.18 31.25 -35.54
CA ASP A 239 5.96 31.21 -36.98
C ASP A 239 5.48 32.56 -37.46
N ASP A 240 6.02 33.04 -38.59
CA ASP A 240 5.55 34.21 -39.31
C ASP A 240 4.80 33.76 -40.59
N THR A 241 3.64 34.32 -40.79
CA THR A 241 2.85 34.07 -42.00
C THR A 241 2.50 35.38 -42.68
N GLU A 242 2.80 35.50 -43.95
CA GLU A 242 2.37 36.65 -44.75
C GLU A 242 0.88 36.46 -45.13
N VAL A 243 0.06 37.43 -44.76
CA VAL A 243 -1.38 37.41 -45.03
C VAL A 243 -1.78 38.69 -45.71
N THR A 244 -2.50 38.59 -46.82
CA THR A 244 -3.08 39.73 -47.49
C THR A 244 -4.38 40.16 -46.81
N GLU A 245 -4.40 41.32 -46.15
CA GLU A 245 -5.59 41.93 -45.61
C GLU A 245 -6.29 42.80 -46.65
N TYR A 246 -7.55 42.46 -46.96
CA TYR A 246 -8.41 43.28 -47.81
C TYR A 246 -8.93 44.49 -47.05
N GLY A 247 -8.44 45.67 -47.36
CA GLY A 247 -8.85 46.91 -46.71
C GLY A 247 -10.25 47.33 -47.16
N ARG A 248 -11.17 47.50 -46.22
CA ARG A 248 -12.46 48.21 -46.44
C ARG A 248 -12.25 49.73 -46.36
N GLY A 249 -11.60 50.30 -47.32
CA GLY A 249 -11.45 51.75 -47.39
C GLY A 249 -11.81 52.24 -48.78
N MET A 250 -12.17 53.55 -48.90
CA MET A 250 -12.61 54.21 -50.12
C MET A 250 -11.61 54.12 -51.29
N PHE A 251 -10.42 53.50 -51.07
CA PHE A 251 -9.38 53.26 -52.08
C PHE A 251 -8.78 51.84 -52.02
N GLY A 252 -9.58 50.83 -51.68
CA GLY A 252 -9.30 49.40 -51.61
C GLY A 252 -7.92 48.96 -52.09
N ARG A 253 -6.86 49.31 -51.36
CA ARG A 253 -5.54 48.75 -51.58
C ARG A 253 -5.36 47.58 -50.65
N ASP A 254 -5.07 46.44 -51.22
CA ASP A 254 -4.64 45.26 -50.48
C ASP A 254 -3.35 45.59 -49.77
N ARG A 255 -3.25 45.25 -48.49
CA ARG A 255 -2.07 45.46 -47.69
C ARG A 255 -1.54 44.08 -47.25
N GLU A 256 -0.31 43.81 -47.58
CA GLU A 256 0.39 42.66 -47.00
C GLU A 256 0.75 42.96 -45.54
N VAL A 257 0.31 42.08 -44.64
CA VAL A 257 0.56 42.16 -43.19
C VAL A 257 1.17 40.84 -42.75
N THR A 258 2.36 40.90 -42.18
CA THR A 258 2.95 39.72 -41.55
C THR A 258 2.22 39.43 -40.22
N LYS A 259 1.74 38.22 -40.07
CA LYS A 259 1.11 37.71 -38.84
C LYS A 259 1.98 36.66 -38.21
N TYR A 260 1.97 36.64 -36.91
CA TYR A 260 2.82 35.77 -36.10
C TYR A 260 1.97 34.80 -35.29
N SER A 261 2.39 33.56 -35.24
CA SER A 261 1.82 32.54 -34.35
C SER A 261 2.90 32.02 -33.39
N TYR A 262 2.53 31.28 -32.36
CA TYR A 262 3.49 30.62 -31.49
C TYR A 262 3.19 29.14 -31.36
N ASN A 263 4.25 28.37 -31.11
CA ASN A 263 4.19 26.96 -30.71
C ASN A 263 4.97 26.76 -29.40
N ALA A 264 4.31 26.31 -28.37
CA ALA A 264 4.90 26.07 -27.03
C ALA A 264 5.08 24.57 -26.72
N GLN A 265 4.94 23.68 -27.71
CA GLN A 265 4.97 22.25 -27.44
C GLN A 265 6.34 21.76 -26.94
N ASP A 266 7.43 22.32 -27.45
CA ASP A 266 8.77 21.93 -27.01
C ASP A 266 9.05 22.43 -25.60
N ALA A 267 8.60 23.64 -25.25
CA ALA A 267 8.65 24.12 -23.86
C ALA A 267 7.88 23.20 -22.89
N VAL A 268 6.73 22.66 -23.32
CA VAL A 268 5.95 21.70 -22.54
C VAL A 268 6.68 20.36 -22.38
N ASN A 269 7.34 19.90 -23.42
CA ASN A 269 8.11 18.65 -23.38
C ASN A 269 9.31 18.75 -22.43
N GLU A 270 10.05 19.84 -22.50
CA GLU A 270 11.17 20.12 -21.59
C GLU A 270 10.69 20.22 -20.14
N LEU A 271 9.65 21.00 -19.87
CA LEU A 271 9.08 21.13 -18.54
C LEU A 271 8.64 19.76 -17.97
N ARG A 272 8.03 18.91 -18.79
CA ARG A 272 7.65 17.55 -18.38
C ARG A 272 8.88 16.71 -18.01
N SER A 273 9.93 16.79 -18.82
CA SER A 273 11.21 16.10 -18.56
C SER A 273 11.83 16.55 -17.26
N ASP A 274 11.87 17.85 -17.02
CA ASP A 274 12.41 18.43 -15.78
C ASP A 274 11.58 18.02 -14.56
N LEU A 275 10.25 17.96 -14.68
CA LEU A 275 9.39 17.46 -13.62
C LEU A 275 9.69 16.00 -13.30
N GLN A 276 9.82 15.14 -14.30
CA GLN A 276 10.19 13.74 -14.10
C GLN A 276 11.54 13.60 -13.37
N ASN A 277 12.52 14.38 -13.78
CA ASN A 277 13.85 14.41 -13.18
C ASN A 277 13.78 14.89 -11.71
N ALA A 278 13.06 15.98 -11.43
CA ALA A 278 12.90 16.51 -10.08
C ALA A 278 12.23 15.51 -9.14
N ILE A 279 11.18 14.81 -9.60
CA ILE A 279 10.53 13.73 -8.86
C ILE A 279 11.50 12.56 -8.61
N SER A 280 12.28 12.19 -9.63
CA SER A 280 13.28 11.12 -9.51
C SER A 280 14.39 11.46 -8.52
N TRP A 281 14.87 12.70 -8.49
CA TRP A 281 15.86 13.14 -7.51
C TRP A 281 15.33 13.17 -6.08
N ALA A 282 14.09 13.64 -5.90
CA ALA A 282 13.45 13.67 -4.59
C ALA A 282 13.05 12.29 -4.03
N LYS A 283 13.07 11.25 -4.85
CA LYS A 283 12.66 9.87 -4.51
C LYS A 283 13.36 9.33 -3.27
N SER A 284 14.67 9.57 -3.12
CA SER A 284 15.43 9.10 -1.96
C SER A 284 14.96 9.79 -0.67
N ASP A 285 14.81 11.10 -0.71
CA ASP A 285 14.42 11.90 0.45
C ASP A 285 13.00 11.56 0.92
N ILE A 286 12.09 11.34 -0.04
CA ILE A 286 10.72 10.86 0.25
C ILE A 286 10.77 9.49 0.92
N THR A 287 11.56 8.57 0.38
CA THR A 287 11.69 7.22 0.92
C THR A 287 12.24 7.27 2.35
N ASP A 288 13.25 8.09 2.62
CA ASP A 288 13.86 8.22 3.93
C ASP A 288 12.89 8.81 4.96
N ALA A 289 12.19 9.88 4.59
CA ALA A 289 11.16 10.49 5.44
C ALA A 289 10.01 9.50 5.74
N ALA A 290 9.56 8.76 4.74
CA ALA A 290 8.52 7.74 4.89
C ALA A 290 8.99 6.58 5.76
N PHE A 291 10.23 6.14 5.59
CA PHE A 291 10.81 5.06 6.40
C PHE A 291 10.92 5.45 7.86
N ASP A 292 11.41 6.64 8.18
CA ASP A 292 11.53 7.12 9.56
C ASP A 292 10.14 7.21 10.23
N TYR A 293 9.13 7.68 9.48
CA TYR A 293 7.75 7.73 9.94
C TYR A 293 7.20 6.33 10.25
N VAL A 294 7.26 5.41 9.28
CA VAL A 294 6.73 4.05 9.42
C VAL A 294 7.49 3.29 10.51
N LYS A 295 8.80 3.48 10.61
CA LYS A 295 9.62 2.91 11.67
C LYS A 295 9.16 3.36 13.07
N GLY A 296 8.82 4.64 13.24
CA GLY A 296 8.25 5.15 14.49
C GLY A 296 6.95 4.47 14.87
N LEU A 297 6.03 4.27 13.91
CA LEU A 297 4.77 3.55 14.12
C LEU A 297 5.01 2.09 14.50
N VAL A 298 5.92 1.41 13.79
CA VAL A 298 6.24 0.00 14.04
C VAL A 298 6.89 -0.18 15.42
N ILE A 299 7.74 0.74 15.86
CA ILE A 299 8.30 0.71 17.22
C ILE A 299 7.20 0.82 18.28
N SER A 300 6.24 1.74 18.11
CA SER A 300 5.09 1.88 19.02
C SER A 300 4.24 0.60 19.05
N TYR A 301 3.91 0.06 17.88
CA TYR A 301 3.19 -1.21 17.76
C TYR A 301 3.91 -2.35 18.46
N ASN A 302 5.22 -2.55 18.21
CA ASN A 302 6.01 -3.63 18.78
C ASN A 302 6.09 -3.57 20.30
N ARG A 303 6.16 -2.36 20.88
CA ARG A 303 6.10 -2.17 22.33
C ARG A 303 4.76 -2.65 22.90
N ASN A 304 3.65 -2.25 22.28
CA ASN A 304 2.30 -2.63 22.70
C ASN A 304 2.07 -4.14 22.51
N LEU A 305 2.55 -4.69 21.38
CA LEU A 305 2.48 -6.11 21.08
C LEU A 305 3.23 -6.93 22.11
N LYS A 306 4.47 -6.58 22.44
CA LYS A 306 5.27 -7.28 23.43
C LYS A 306 4.56 -7.35 24.77
N ALA A 307 4.02 -6.22 25.26
CA ALA A 307 3.26 -6.19 26.51
C ALA A 307 2.00 -7.09 26.48
N CYS A 308 1.34 -7.20 25.34
CA CYS A 308 0.20 -8.10 25.13
C CYS A 308 0.65 -9.58 25.17
N LEU A 309 1.68 -9.92 24.40
CA LEU A 309 2.16 -11.31 24.29
C LEU A 309 2.78 -11.83 25.58
N ASP A 310 3.53 -11.03 26.31
CA ASP A 310 4.12 -11.42 27.59
C ASP A 310 3.02 -11.88 28.58
N LYS A 311 1.88 -11.16 28.64
CA LYS A 311 0.74 -11.54 29.47
C LYS A 311 0.14 -12.87 29.03
N LYS A 312 -0.09 -13.05 27.72
CA LYS A 312 -0.66 -14.30 27.16
C LYS A 312 0.26 -15.50 27.37
N ILE A 313 1.56 -15.34 27.16
CA ILE A 313 2.56 -16.39 27.41
C ILE A 313 2.58 -16.79 28.89
N GLN A 314 2.52 -15.83 29.81
CA GLN A 314 2.45 -16.14 31.25
C GLN A 314 1.18 -16.91 31.61
N GLU A 315 0.05 -16.54 31.02
CA GLU A 315 -1.22 -17.25 31.23
C GLU A 315 -1.17 -18.70 30.72
N ILE A 316 -0.62 -18.92 29.51
CA ILE A 316 -0.41 -20.25 28.94
C ILE A 316 0.46 -21.09 29.88
N LYS A 317 1.59 -20.55 30.35
CA LYS A 317 2.50 -21.25 31.28
C LYS A 317 1.82 -21.60 32.59
N LYS A 318 0.93 -20.73 33.12
CA LYS A 318 0.16 -20.98 34.31
C LYS A 318 -0.85 -22.12 34.14
N GLN A 319 -1.56 -22.15 33.01
CA GLN A 319 -2.60 -23.15 32.73
C GLN A 319 -2.02 -24.53 32.44
N TYR A 320 -0.82 -24.58 31.82
CA TYR A 320 -0.22 -25.85 31.39
C TYR A 320 0.85 -26.39 32.37
N LYS A 321 1.20 -25.66 33.45
CA LYS A 321 2.19 -26.07 34.47
C LYS A 321 3.48 -26.61 33.83
N PHE A 322 4.16 -25.73 33.11
CA PHE A 322 5.54 -26.01 32.61
C PHE A 322 6.54 -26.09 33.76
#